data_ea32b3a641a284dace0eb25e9724e669
#
_entry.id   ea32b3a641a284dace0eb25e9724e669
#
_cell.length_a   1.000
_cell.length_b   1.000
_cell.length_c   1.000
_cell.angle_alpha   90.00
_cell.angle_beta   90.00
_cell.angle_gamma   90.00
#
_symmetry.space_group_name_H-M   'P 1'
#
loop_
_entity.id
_entity.type
_entity.pdbx_description
1 polymer ?
#
loop_
_entity_poly.entity_id
_entity_poly.type
_entity_poly.pdbx_seq_one_letter_code
_entity_poly.pdbx_strand_id
1 'polypeptide(L)'
;MRYIERWGLMRSSIPENVQEHSHMVAVLAHALGLIRRDVFKKPCDPNYLAAAALYHDAPEILTGDMPTPIKYHSGRISEAYHEVERAAASKLIEMLPVELRDEFEPLISGEVGDDAKALIKAADRLSAYIKCVEERKAGNLEFVSAEAQTRRRIEDMHLPEADYFLEHFMPAFEKNLDELGTMT
;
A
#
# COMPACT_ATOMS: atom_id res chain seq x y z
N MET A 1 -12.62 -4.25 -6.06
CA MET A 1 -11.88 -3.21 -5.34
C MET A 1 -12.78 -2.03 -4.92
N ARG A 2 -13.58 -1.43 -5.81
CA ARG A 2 -14.40 -0.22 -5.49
C ARG A 2 -15.42 -0.41 -4.34
N TYR A 3 -15.95 -1.62 -4.14
CA TYR A 3 -16.98 -1.90 -3.13
C TYR A 3 -16.44 -2.55 -1.87
N ILE A 4 -15.12 -2.66 -1.75
CA ILE A 4 -14.45 -3.28 -0.60
C ILE A 4 -13.90 -2.15 0.24
N GLU A 5 -14.49 -1.94 1.41
CA GLU A 5 -14.09 -0.91 2.35
C GLU A 5 -12.95 -1.41 3.22
N ARG A 6 -11.94 -0.56 3.42
CA ARG A 6 -10.81 -0.76 4.33
C ARG A 6 -11.17 -0.19 5.70
N TRP A 7 -10.37 -0.54 6.70
CA TRP A 7 -10.56 -0.06 8.07
C TRP A 7 -11.89 -0.49 8.71
N GLY A 8 -12.49 -1.59 8.27
CA GLY A 8 -13.83 -2.04 8.64
C GLY A 8 -14.09 -2.24 10.15
N LEU A 9 -13.03 -2.25 11.00
CA LEU A 9 -13.13 -2.30 12.47
C LEU A 9 -12.97 -0.90 13.13
N MET A 10 -12.77 0.14 12.35
CA MET A 10 -12.54 1.50 12.85
C MET A 10 -13.57 2.48 12.27
N ARG A 11 -13.90 3.51 13.03
CA ARG A 11 -14.78 4.58 12.54
C ARG A 11 -13.94 5.59 11.80
N SER A 12 -13.99 5.55 10.46
CA SER A 12 -13.31 6.52 9.61
C SER A 12 -14.14 7.77 9.41
N SER A 13 -13.51 8.95 9.39
CA SER A 13 -14.16 10.22 9.01
C SER A 13 -14.48 10.24 7.52
N ILE A 14 -13.61 9.68 6.69
CA ILE A 14 -13.78 9.50 5.26
C ILE A 14 -13.55 8.02 4.95
N PRO A 15 -14.56 7.28 4.45
CA PRO A 15 -14.36 5.90 4.02
C PRO A 15 -13.26 5.78 2.96
N GLU A 16 -12.47 4.73 3.03
CA GLU A 16 -11.46 4.37 2.03
C GLU A 16 -11.79 2.99 1.48
N ASN A 17 -11.83 2.85 0.17
CA ASN A 17 -11.97 1.55 -0.49
C ASN A 17 -10.63 1.06 -1.06
N VAL A 18 -10.57 -0.25 -1.39
CA VAL A 18 -9.35 -0.88 -1.91
C VAL A 18 -8.87 -0.25 -3.22
N GLN A 19 -9.75 0.31 -4.06
CA GLN A 19 -9.34 0.98 -5.29
C GLN A 19 -8.61 2.30 -5.01
N GLU A 20 -9.13 3.13 -4.11
CA GLU A 20 -8.50 4.39 -3.70
C GLU A 20 -7.16 4.13 -3.04
N HIS A 21 -7.11 3.13 -2.15
CA HIS A 21 -5.87 2.68 -1.54
C HIS A 21 -4.84 2.23 -2.58
N SER A 22 -5.21 1.33 -3.49
CA SER A 22 -4.28 0.83 -4.51
C SER A 22 -3.76 1.94 -5.43
N HIS A 23 -4.59 2.95 -5.73
CA HIS A 23 -4.13 4.14 -6.45
C HIS A 23 -3.09 4.92 -5.65
N MET A 24 -3.35 5.18 -4.35
CA MET A 24 -2.39 5.86 -3.47
C MET A 24 -1.08 5.06 -3.37
N VAL A 25 -1.17 3.74 -3.17
CA VAL A 25 0.01 2.86 -3.11
C VAL A 25 0.82 2.92 -4.40
N ALA A 26 0.16 2.98 -5.57
CA ALA A 26 0.86 3.10 -6.85
C ALA A 26 1.63 4.43 -6.98
N VAL A 27 1.03 5.55 -6.56
CA VAL A 27 1.71 6.87 -6.53
C VAL A 27 2.92 6.83 -5.60
N LEU A 28 2.77 6.26 -4.40
CA LEU A 28 3.85 6.14 -3.43
C LEU A 28 4.95 5.18 -3.89
N ALA A 29 4.59 4.03 -4.49
CA ALA A 29 5.56 3.09 -5.05
C ALA A 29 6.37 3.73 -6.18
N HIS A 30 5.73 4.52 -7.06
CA HIS A 30 6.42 5.29 -8.07
C HIS A 30 7.43 6.27 -7.45
N ALA A 31 7.02 7.02 -6.42
CA ALA A 31 7.90 7.96 -5.71
C ALA A 31 9.09 7.24 -5.05
N LEU A 32 8.85 6.11 -4.36
CA LEU A 32 9.93 5.30 -3.77
C LEU A 32 10.88 4.75 -4.84
N GLY A 33 10.35 4.35 -6.00
CA GLY A 33 11.14 3.92 -7.15
C GLY A 33 12.05 5.03 -7.69
N LEU A 34 11.53 6.27 -7.81
CA LEU A 34 12.32 7.44 -8.18
C LEU A 34 13.40 7.75 -7.14
N ILE A 35 13.08 7.68 -5.85
CA ILE A 35 14.05 7.87 -4.76
C ILE A 35 15.16 6.81 -4.89
N ARG A 36 14.80 5.53 -5.07
CA ARG A 36 15.77 4.45 -5.26
C ARG A 36 16.70 4.70 -6.43
N ARG A 37 16.14 5.06 -7.58
CA ARG A 37 16.88 5.27 -8.82
C ARG A 37 17.72 6.56 -8.80
N ASP A 38 17.10 7.68 -8.41
CA ASP A 38 17.68 9.00 -8.63
C ASP A 38 18.44 9.56 -7.41
N VAL A 39 18.04 9.16 -6.19
CA VAL A 39 18.75 9.55 -4.95
C VAL A 39 19.80 8.50 -4.60
N PHE A 40 19.39 7.23 -4.46
CA PHE A 40 20.31 6.15 -4.01
C PHE A 40 21.09 5.48 -5.15
N LYS A 41 20.83 5.85 -6.42
CA LYS A 41 21.53 5.34 -7.62
C LYS A 41 21.48 3.82 -7.74
N LYS A 42 20.40 3.19 -7.29
CA LYS A 42 20.15 1.76 -7.41
C LYS A 42 19.23 1.46 -8.60
N PRO A 43 19.40 0.34 -9.29
CA PRO A 43 18.52 -0.06 -10.40
C PRO A 43 17.06 -0.15 -9.93
N CYS A 44 16.16 0.47 -10.68
CA CYS A 44 14.72 0.40 -10.44
C CYS A 44 13.96 0.89 -11.68
N ASP A 45 12.84 0.26 -11.98
CA ASP A 45 11.83 0.80 -12.90
C ASP A 45 10.64 1.34 -12.08
N PRO A 46 10.53 2.66 -11.87
CA PRO A 46 9.43 3.25 -11.11
C PRO A 46 8.07 3.04 -11.76
N ASN A 47 8.01 2.96 -13.11
CA ASN A 47 6.75 2.75 -13.82
C ASN A 47 6.23 1.33 -13.62
N TYR A 48 7.12 0.33 -13.67
CA TYR A 48 6.77 -1.04 -13.35
C TYR A 48 6.30 -1.20 -11.90
N LEU A 49 6.98 -0.53 -10.94
CA LEU A 49 6.54 -0.52 -9.55
C LEU A 49 5.13 0.06 -9.37
N ALA A 50 4.84 1.17 -10.05
CA ALA A 50 3.52 1.78 -10.00
C ALA A 50 2.46 0.85 -10.59
N ALA A 51 2.75 0.21 -11.74
CA ALA A 51 1.86 -0.76 -12.34
C ALA A 51 1.60 -1.95 -11.41
N ALA A 52 2.65 -2.55 -10.84
CA ALA A 52 2.53 -3.68 -9.92
C ALA A 52 1.74 -3.30 -8.65
N ALA A 53 1.97 -2.11 -8.11
CA ALA A 53 1.27 -1.62 -6.94
C ALA A 53 -0.24 -1.41 -7.17
N LEU A 54 -0.70 -1.11 -8.39
CA LEU A 54 -2.14 -1.07 -8.72
C LEU A 54 -2.83 -2.42 -8.53
N TYR A 55 -2.11 -3.52 -8.66
CA TYR A 55 -2.64 -4.88 -8.58
C TYR A 55 -2.35 -5.59 -7.26
N HIS A 56 -1.58 -4.98 -6.33
CA HIS A 56 -1.08 -5.66 -5.13
C HIS A 56 -2.18 -6.26 -4.25
N ASP A 57 -3.37 -5.63 -4.21
CA ASP A 57 -4.57 -6.10 -3.50
C ASP A 57 -5.65 -6.62 -4.48
N ALA A 58 -5.31 -6.96 -5.72
CA ALA A 58 -6.29 -7.51 -6.66
C ALA A 58 -6.97 -8.80 -6.16
N PRO A 59 -6.30 -9.73 -5.46
CA PRO A 59 -6.95 -10.91 -4.88
C PRO A 59 -8.10 -10.57 -3.92
N GLU A 60 -8.09 -9.39 -3.29
CA GLU A 60 -9.16 -8.94 -2.40
C GLU A 60 -10.51 -8.75 -3.11
N ILE A 61 -10.54 -8.69 -4.43
CA ILE A 61 -11.79 -8.74 -5.22
C ILE A 61 -12.64 -9.97 -4.84
N LEU A 62 -11.98 -11.08 -4.50
CA LEU A 62 -12.61 -12.35 -4.14
C LEU A 62 -12.60 -12.63 -2.64
N THR A 63 -11.61 -12.14 -1.91
CA THR A 63 -11.44 -12.43 -0.47
C THR A 63 -12.02 -11.36 0.45
N GLY A 64 -12.19 -10.13 -0.06
CA GLY A 64 -12.38 -8.93 0.76
C GLY A 64 -11.10 -8.51 1.50
N ASP A 65 -11.09 -7.29 2.05
CA ASP A 65 -10.02 -6.80 2.93
C ASP A 65 -10.14 -7.45 4.31
N MET A 66 -9.15 -8.23 4.71
CA MET A 66 -9.10 -8.83 6.05
C MET A 66 -8.40 -7.89 7.03
N PRO A 67 -9.07 -7.47 8.11
CA PRO A 67 -8.45 -6.62 9.12
C PRO A 67 -7.13 -7.18 9.65
N THR A 68 -6.10 -6.34 9.66
CA THR A 68 -4.74 -6.69 10.10
C THR A 68 -4.66 -7.46 11.43
N PRO A 69 -5.44 -7.10 12.50
CA PRO A 69 -5.41 -7.87 13.75
C PRO A 69 -5.87 -9.32 13.61
N ILE A 70 -6.74 -9.61 12.64
CA ILE A 70 -7.23 -10.97 12.37
C ILE A 70 -6.23 -11.72 11.50
N LYS A 71 -5.76 -11.08 10.41
CA LYS A 71 -4.80 -11.66 9.45
C LYS A 71 -3.52 -12.16 10.15
N TYR A 72 -3.02 -11.42 11.15
CA TYR A 72 -1.79 -11.74 11.88
C TYR A 72 -2.02 -12.24 13.32
N HIS A 73 -3.24 -12.72 13.65
CA HIS A 73 -3.54 -13.24 14.98
C HIS A 73 -2.68 -14.47 15.35
N SER A 74 -2.41 -15.34 14.39
CA SER A 74 -1.53 -16.50 14.56
C SER A 74 -0.90 -16.90 13.21
N GLY A 75 0.26 -17.59 13.25
CA GLY A 75 0.90 -18.11 12.04
C GLY A 75 -0.03 -18.98 11.21
N ARG A 76 -0.85 -19.84 11.84
CA ARG A 76 -1.82 -20.69 11.14
C ARG A 76 -2.87 -19.91 10.37
N ILE A 77 -3.40 -18.82 10.94
CA ILE A 77 -4.39 -17.96 10.27
C ILE A 77 -3.73 -17.24 9.10
N SER A 78 -2.52 -16.70 9.31
CA SER A 78 -1.78 -16.02 8.26
C SER A 78 -1.47 -16.94 7.08
N GLU A 79 -0.99 -18.17 7.34
CA GLU A 79 -0.71 -19.17 6.30
C GLU A 79 -1.98 -19.56 5.53
N ALA A 80 -3.06 -19.86 6.23
CA ALA A 80 -4.34 -20.22 5.61
C ALA A 80 -4.90 -19.06 4.76
N TYR A 81 -4.77 -17.82 5.23
CA TYR A 81 -5.20 -16.67 4.47
C TYR A 81 -4.36 -16.44 3.22
N HIS A 82 -3.05 -16.61 3.30
CA HIS A 82 -2.18 -16.55 2.10
C HIS A 82 -2.49 -17.66 1.09
N GLU A 83 -2.96 -18.83 1.52
CA GLU A 83 -3.44 -19.86 0.58
C GLU A 83 -4.70 -19.40 -0.15
N VAL A 84 -5.63 -18.77 0.56
CA VAL A 84 -6.85 -18.20 -0.03
C VAL A 84 -6.51 -17.05 -0.99
N GLU A 85 -5.58 -16.14 -0.62
CA GLU A 85 -5.12 -15.07 -1.51
C GLU A 85 -4.49 -15.63 -2.80
N ARG A 86 -3.64 -16.67 -2.70
CA ARG A 86 -3.05 -17.34 -3.89
C ARG A 86 -4.12 -17.98 -4.77
N ALA A 87 -5.10 -18.65 -4.18
CA ALA A 87 -6.21 -19.25 -4.94
C ALA A 87 -7.05 -18.18 -5.64
N ALA A 88 -7.29 -17.04 -4.98
CA ALA A 88 -7.97 -15.89 -5.56
C ALA A 88 -7.18 -15.27 -6.72
N ALA A 89 -5.87 -15.09 -6.56
CA ALA A 89 -4.99 -14.61 -7.62
C ALA A 89 -5.03 -15.53 -8.85
N SER A 90 -4.85 -16.84 -8.65
CA SER A 90 -4.93 -17.84 -9.72
C SER A 90 -6.26 -17.77 -10.47
N LYS A 91 -7.36 -17.62 -9.72
CA LYS A 91 -8.69 -17.50 -10.31
C LYS A 91 -8.86 -16.26 -11.17
N LEU A 92 -8.32 -15.12 -10.74
CA LEU A 92 -8.34 -13.88 -11.52
C LEU A 92 -7.50 -14.03 -12.82
N ILE A 93 -6.32 -14.65 -12.72
CA ILE A 93 -5.45 -14.91 -13.88
C ILE A 93 -6.12 -15.84 -14.89
N GLU A 94 -6.81 -16.89 -14.43
CA GLU A 94 -7.57 -17.80 -15.30
C GLU A 94 -8.67 -17.10 -16.12
N MET A 95 -9.23 -15.99 -15.61
CA MET A 95 -10.28 -15.22 -16.31
C MET A 95 -9.71 -14.36 -17.45
N LEU A 96 -8.39 -14.16 -17.51
CA LEU A 96 -7.75 -13.36 -18.54
C LEU A 96 -7.63 -14.16 -19.86
N PRO A 97 -7.64 -13.48 -21.02
CA PRO A 97 -7.21 -14.07 -22.27
C PRO A 97 -5.82 -14.70 -22.13
N VAL A 98 -5.63 -15.89 -22.74
CA VAL A 98 -4.39 -16.67 -22.56
C VAL A 98 -3.14 -15.87 -22.97
N GLU A 99 -3.27 -15.03 -23.99
CA GLU A 99 -2.19 -14.21 -24.56
C GLU A 99 -1.69 -13.12 -23.60
N LEU A 100 -2.47 -12.79 -22.55
CA LEU A 100 -2.14 -11.73 -21.60
C LEU A 100 -1.72 -12.26 -20.24
N ARG A 101 -1.88 -13.56 -19.99
CA ARG A 101 -1.66 -14.15 -18.66
C ARG A 101 -0.23 -13.94 -18.16
N ASP A 102 0.75 -14.20 -19.02
CA ASP A 102 2.17 -14.11 -18.65
C ASP A 102 2.58 -12.71 -18.18
N GLU A 103 1.95 -11.66 -18.76
CA GLU A 103 2.23 -10.27 -18.38
C GLU A 103 1.49 -9.86 -17.07
N PHE A 104 0.28 -10.38 -16.85
CA PHE A 104 -0.50 -10.02 -15.66
C PHE A 104 -0.20 -10.90 -14.45
N GLU A 105 0.26 -12.13 -14.65
CA GLU A 105 0.50 -13.09 -13.57
C GLU A 105 1.41 -12.54 -12.48
N PRO A 106 2.61 -11.99 -12.77
CA PRO A 106 3.49 -11.46 -11.73
C PRO A 106 2.86 -10.26 -10.99
N LEU A 107 2.03 -9.46 -11.66
CA LEU A 107 1.38 -8.30 -11.05
C LEU A 107 0.28 -8.72 -10.08
N ILE A 108 -0.56 -9.70 -10.46
CA ILE A 108 -1.71 -10.15 -9.67
C ILE A 108 -1.27 -11.10 -8.56
N SER A 109 -0.27 -11.97 -8.82
CA SER A 109 0.28 -12.89 -7.81
C SER A 109 1.24 -12.21 -6.83
N GLY A 110 1.73 -10.99 -7.16
CA GLY A 110 2.75 -10.30 -6.40
C GLY A 110 4.16 -10.87 -6.57
N GLU A 111 4.40 -11.70 -7.60
CA GLU A 111 5.72 -12.28 -7.89
C GLU A 111 6.60 -11.32 -8.71
N VAL A 112 6.80 -10.11 -8.19
CA VAL A 112 7.50 -8.99 -8.85
C VAL A 112 8.98 -8.85 -8.49
N GLY A 113 9.54 -9.82 -7.77
CA GLY A 113 10.92 -9.80 -7.26
C GLY A 113 11.04 -9.09 -5.90
N ASP A 114 12.03 -9.50 -5.11
CA ASP A 114 12.14 -9.12 -3.69
C ASP A 114 12.29 -7.60 -3.47
N ASP A 115 13.09 -6.93 -4.27
CA ASP A 115 13.28 -5.49 -4.22
C ASP A 115 11.97 -4.71 -4.49
N ALA A 116 11.23 -5.14 -5.52
CA ALA A 116 9.94 -4.54 -5.85
C ALA A 116 8.89 -4.83 -4.77
N LYS A 117 8.84 -6.08 -4.25
CA LYS A 117 7.98 -6.44 -3.12
C LYS A 117 8.24 -5.57 -1.90
N ALA A 118 9.51 -5.32 -1.57
CA ALA A 118 9.87 -4.48 -0.43
C ALA A 118 9.40 -3.02 -0.61
N LEU A 119 9.58 -2.44 -1.80
CA LEU A 119 9.15 -1.08 -2.11
C LEU A 119 7.62 -0.94 -2.15
N ILE A 120 6.91 -1.90 -2.74
CA ILE A 120 5.43 -1.92 -2.76
C ILE A 120 4.90 -2.07 -1.33
N LYS A 121 5.52 -2.93 -0.51
CA LYS A 121 5.13 -3.10 0.90
C LYS A 121 5.37 -1.84 1.72
N ALA A 122 6.44 -1.09 1.44
CA ALA A 122 6.69 0.20 2.06
C ALA A 122 5.63 1.24 1.63
N ALA A 123 5.28 1.27 0.34
CA ALA A 123 4.24 2.14 -0.19
C ALA A 123 2.85 1.84 0.42
N ASP A 124 2.48 0.56 0.57
CA ASP A 124 1.26 0.11 1.27
C ASP A 124 1.22 0.65 2.72
N ARG A 125 2.32 0.49 3.47
CA ARG A 125 2.41 1.01 4.84
C ARG A 125 2.39 2.54 4.90
N LEU A 126 3.04 3.22 3.95
CA LEU A 126 2.99 4.68 3.85
C LEU A 126 1.58 5.17 3.54
N SER A 127 0.84 4.52 2.64
CA SER A 127 -0.57 4.83 2.39
C SER A 127 -1.42 4.72 3.65
N ALA A 128 -1.28 3.61 4.39
CA ALA A 128 -1.97 3.43 5.67
C ALA A 128 -1.55 4.48 6.72
N TYR A 129 -0.28 4.89 6.76
CA TYR A 129 0.22 5.93 7.66
C TYR A 129 -0.36 7.29 7.30
N ILE A 130 -0.38 7.67 6.02
CA ILE A 130 -0.98 8.92 5.52
C ILE A 130 -2.46 8.97 5.90
N LYS A 131 -3.20 7.89 5.70
CA LYS A 131 -4.61 7.78 6.12
C LYS A 131 -4.77 8.05 7.62
N CYS A 132 -3.91 7.51 8.47
CA CYS A 132 -3.96 7.78 9.91
C CYS A 132 -3.70 9.26 10.24
N VAL A 133 -2.74 9.89 9.56
CA VAL A 133 -2.44 11.33 9.71
C VAL A 133 -3.63 12.18 9.30
N GLU A 134 -4.28 11.87 8.19
CA GLU A 134 -5.48 12.57 7.70
C GLU A 134 -6.64 12.46 8.69
N GLU A 135 -6.91 11.27 9.23
CA GLU A 135 -7.95 11.04 10.24
C GLU A 135 -7.66 11.80 11.54
N ARG A 136 -6.42 11.77 12.04
CA ARG A 136 -6.01 12.55 13.20
C ARG A 136 -6.20 14.06 12.97
N LYS A 137 -5.82 14.57 11.80
CA LYS A 137 -6.03 15.99 11.42
C LYS A 137 -7.52 16.35 11.34
N ALA A 138 -8.37 15.40 10.96
CA ALA A 138 -9.83 15.56 11.02
C ALA A 138 -10.40 15.46 12.44
N GLY A 139 -9.58 15.26 13.48
CA GLY A 139 -9.97 15.14 14.87
C GLY A 139 -10.38 13.73 15.32
N ASN A 140 -10.16 12.73 14.48
CA ASN A 140 -10.48 11.33 14.78
C ASN A 140 -9.37 10.67 15.61
N LEU A 141 -9.58 10.64 16.93
CA LEU A 141 -8.60 10.11 17.87
C LEU A 141 -8.49 8.57 17.85
N GLU A 142 -9.42 7.85 17.23
CA GLU A 142 -9.33 6.39 17.09
C GLU A 142 -8.08 5.97 16.29
N PHE A 143 -7.59 6.83 15.40
CA PHE A 143 -6.43 6.55 14.54
C PHE A 143 -5.06 6.84 15.17
N VAL A 144 -4.99 7.50 16.32
CA VAL A 144 -3.70 7.88 16.96
C VAL A 144 -2.82 6.66 17.26
N SER A 145 -3.41 5.58 17.78
CA SER A 145 -2.66 4.34 18.05
C SER A 145 -2.21 3.64 16.75
N ALA A 146 -3.08 3.61 15.74
CA ALA A 146 -2.77 3.03 14.44
C ALA A 146 -1.66 3.82 13.72
N GLU A 147 -1.68 5.15 13.80
CA GLU A 147 -0.64 6.04 13.27
C GLU A 147 0.74 5.68 13.86
N ALA A 148 0.85 5.62 15.19
CA ALA A 148 2.10 5.29 15.87
C ALA A 148 2.60 3.88 15.52
N GLN A 149 1.70 2.90 15.44
CA GLN A 149 2.06 1.52 15.09
C GLN A 149 2.50 1.40 13.62
N THR A 150 1.79 2.06 12.71
CA THR A 150 2.11 2.01 11.28
C THR A 150 3.44 2.69 11.01
N ARG A 151 3.71 3.84 11.64
CA ARG A 151 5.01 4.51 11.56
C ARG A 151 6.15 3.58 11.99
N ARG A 152 6.04 2.93 13.16
CA ARG A 152 7.05 1.97 13.62
C ARG A 152 7.27 0.84 12.63
N ARG A 153 6.20 0.28 12.05
CA ARG A 153 6.30 -0.77 11.04
C ARG A 153 7.03 -0.34 9.78
N ILE A 154 6.97 0.95 9.42
CA ILE A 154 7.75 1.50 8.30
C ILE A 154 9.22 1.60 8.71
N GLU A 155 9.52 2.18 9.86
CA GLU A 155 10.88 2.32 10.41
C GLU A 155 11.57 0.95 10.59
N ASP A 156 10.84 -0.07 11.07
CA ASP A 156 11.33 -1.45 11.23
C ASP A 156 11.66 -2.16 9.89
N MET A 157 11.26 -1.59 8.75
CA MET A 157 11.69 -2.13 7.45
C MET A 157 13.15 -1.83 7.14
N HIS A 158 13.73 -0.82 7.78
CA HIS A 158 15.10 -0.35 7.53
C HIS A 158 15.35 -0.11 6.04
N LEU A 159 14.37 0.47 5.35
CA LEU A 159 14.41 0.73 3.92
C LEU A 159 14.75 2.20 3.68
N PRO A 160 15.96 2.52 3.17
CA PRO A 160 16.40 3.90 3.02
C PRO A 160 15.46 4.79 2.21
N GLU A 161 14.77 4.22 1.22
CA GLU A 161 13.79 4.92 0.39
C GLU A 161 12.57 5.37 1.21
N ALA A 162 12.11 4.53 2.15
CA ALA A 162 11.01 4.87 3.04
C ALA A 162 11.43 5.92 4.09
N ASP A 163 12.63 5.79 4.65
CA ASP A 163 13.20 6.77 5.59
C ASP A 163 13.32 8.15 4.92
N TYR A 164 13.84 8.19 3.68
CA TYR A 164 13.90 9.40 2.88
C TYR A 164 12.52 10.01 2.64
N PHE A 165 11.51 9.19 2.33
CA PHE A 165 10.14 9.66 2.15
C PHE A 165 9.57 10.25 3.45
N LEU A 166 9.76 9.58 4.58
CA LEU A 166 9.31 10.08 5.89
C LEU A 166 9.95 11.44 6.23
N GLU A 167 11.22 11.64 5.91
CA GLU A 167 11.93 12.87 6.22
C GLU A 167 11.53 14.03 5.29
N HIS A 168 11.42 13.78 4.00
CA HIS A 168 11.32 14.85 3.00
C HIS A 168 9.91 15.10 2.46
N PHE A 169 9.03 14.08 2.46
CA PHE A 169 7.68 14.17 1.88
C PHE A 169 6.60 14.25 2.96
N MET A 170 6.72 13.47 4.04
CA MET A 170 5.68 13.44 5.09
C MET A 170 5.37 14.80 5.71
N PRO A 171 6.33 15.74 5.90
CA PRO A 171 6.00 17.06 6.42
C PRO A 171 4.95 17.83 5.61
N ALA A 172 4.80 17.54 4.30
CA ALA A 172 3.78 18.16 3.47
C ALA A 172 2.36 17.66 3.82
N PHE A 173 2.20 16.40 4.23
CA PHE A 173 0.90 15.83 4.62
C PHE A 173 0.37 16.38 5.95
N GLU A 174 1.26 16.92 6.78
CA GLU A 174 0.87 17.62 8.03
C GLU A 174 0.34 19.04 7.79
N LYS A 175 0.61 19.63 6.63
CA LYS A 175 0.20 21.00 6.30
C LYS A 175 -1.25 21.07 5.84
N ASN A 176 -1.88 22.22 6.05
CA ASN A 176 -3.13 22.58 5.40
C ASN A 176 -2.86 23.30 4.07
N LEU A 177 -3.91 23.61 3.32
CA LEU A 177 -3.77 24.23 2.00
C LEU A 177 -3.04 25.57 2.04
N ASP A 178 -3.32 26.40 3.05
CA ASP A 178 -2.71 27.73 3.19
C ASP A 178 -1.20 27.62 3.51
N GLU A 179 -0.82 26.59 4.30
CA GLU A 179 0.59 26.32 4.65
C GLU A 179 1.40 25.70 3.48
N LEU A 180 0.73 25.06 2.53
CA LEU A 180 1.38 24.58 1.30
C LEU A 180 1.77 25.71 0.34
N GLY A 181 1.28 26.91 0.61
CA GLY A 181 1.52 28.10 -0.19
C GLY A 181 0.46 28.30 -1.27
N THR A 182 -0.05 29.53 -1.36
CA THR A 182 -0.86 29.94 -2.50
C THR A 182 0.05 30.02 -3.73
N MET A 183 -0.43 29.48 -4.86
CA MET A 183 0.18 29.73 -6.16
C MET A 183 -0.02 31.23 -6.49
N THR A 184 0.93 32.06 -6.06
CA THR A 184 1.03 33.46 -6.44
C THR A 184 1.90 33.60 -7.69
#